data_49b2f7ee9324d4f0c7df182c5294e6dc
#
_entry.id   49b2f7ee9324d4f0c7df182c5294e6dc
#
_cell.length_a   1.000
_cell.length_b   1.000
_cell.length_c   1.000
_cell.angle_alpha   90.00
_cell.angle_beta   90.00
_cell.angle_gamma   90.00
#
_symmetry.space_group_name_H-M   'P 1'
#
loop_
_entity.id
_entity.type
_entity.pdbx_description
1 polymer ?
#
loop_
_entity_poly.entity_id
_entity_poly.type
_entity_poly.pdbx_seq_one_letter_code
_entity_poly.pdbx_strand_id
1 'polypeptide(L)'
;MPDLSGKTLFISGASRGIGLAIAKRAARDGANIAIAAKTTEPHPRLPGTIYTAAEEIESAGGKALPLIVDVRFEDQVQKAMDQTAEYFGGIDILIN
;
A
#
# COMPACT_ATOMS: atom_id res chain seq x y z
N MET A 1 -10.33 -21.02 -4.43
CA MET A 1 -9.69 -20.06 -3.53
C MET A 1 -9.28 -18.83 -4.33
N PRO A 2 -9.74 -17.67 -3.92
CA PRO A 2 -9.21 -16.48 -4.57
C PRO A 2 -7.70 -16.40 -4.28
N ASP A 3 -6.97 -16.20 -5.34
CA ASP A 3 -5.53 -16.11 -5.27
C ASP A 3 -5.14 -14.81 -5.96
N LEU A 4 -4.56 -13.91 -5.18
CA LEU A 4 -4.13 -12.62 -5.68
C LEU A 4 -2.63 -12.58 -6.00
N SER A 5 -1.99 -13.73 -6.05
CA SER A 5 -0.57 -13.82 -6.41
C SER A 5 -0.32 -13.12 -7.75
N GLY A 6 0.65 -12.22 -7.76
CA GLY A 6 0.98 -11.46 -8.95
C GLY A 6 0.06 -10.27 -9.23
N LYS A 7 -1.03 -10.11 -8.47
CA LYS A 7 -1.87 -8.93 -8.60
C LYS A 7 -1.30 -7.80 -7.78
N THR A 8 -1.38 -6.59 -8.31
CA THR A 8 -0.84 -5.39 -7.66
C THR A 8 -1.97 -4.46 -7.28
N LEU A 9 -2.04 -4.12 -6.01
CA LEU A 9 -2.99 -3.16 -5.47
C LEU A 9 -2.27 -1.87 -5.10
N PHE A 10 -2.83 -0.75 -5.53
CA PHE A 10 -2.36 0.57 -5.10
C PHE A 10 -3.40 1.12 -4.14
N ILE A 11 -3.03 1.33 -2.89
CA ILE A 11 -3.96 1.74 -1.84
C ILE A 11 -3.50 3.05 -1.22
N SER A 12 -4.32 4.10 -1.32
CA SER A 12 -4.04 5.35 -0.63
C SER A 12 -4.61 5.26 0.80
N GLY A 13 -3.85 5.78 1.77
CA GLY A 13 -4.27 5.77 3.16
C GLY A 13 -4.16 4.43 3.87
N ALA A 14 -3.32 3.51 3.38
CA ALA A 14 -3.21 2.15 3.94
C ALA A 14 -2.26 2.05 5.14
N SER A 15 -1.81 3.17 5.69
CA SER A 15 -0.89 3.12 6.84
C SER A 15 -1.57 2.64 8.11
N ARG A 16 -2.89 2.72 8.18
CA ARG A 16 -3.69 2.29 9.34
C ARG A 16 -5.15 2.16 8.96
N GLY A 17 -5.96 1.65 9.90
CA GLY A 17 -7.42 1.59 9.73
C GLY A 17 -7.86 0.60 8.67
N ILE A 18 -8.95 0.95 8.00
CA ILE A 18 -9.58 0.07 7.00
C ILE A 18 -8.65 -0.21 5.83
N GLY A 19 -7.90 0.81 5.37
CA GLY A 19 -6.96 0.63 4.27
C GLY A 19 -5.91 -0.41 4.58
N LEU A 20 -5.36 -0.38 5.79
CA LEU A 20 -4.38 -1.38 6.22
C LEU A 20 -5.01 -2.76 6.33
N ALA A 21 -6.23 -2.85 6.84
CA ALA A 21 -6.93 -4.14 6.95
C ALA A 21 -7.14 -4.77 5.58
N ILE A 22 -7.55 -3.97 4.60
CA ILE A 22 -7.71 -4.43 3.22
C ILE A 22 -6.37 -4.92 2.66
N ALA A 23 -5.32 -4.14 2.87
CA ALA A 23 -3.98 -4.47 2.39
C ALA A 23 -3.50 -5.79 2.97
N LYS A 24 -3.66 -5.98 4.27
CA LYS A 24 -3.24 -7.22 4.94
C LYS A 24 -4.04 -8.41 4.43
N ARG A 25 -5.34 -8.23 4.23
CA ARG A 25 -6.19 -9.33 3.73
C ARG A 25 -5.76 -9.74 2.33
N ALA A 26 -5.52 -8.78 1.44
CA ALA A 26 -5.05 -9.07 0.09
C ALA A 26 -3.65 -9.71 0.10
N ALA A 27 -2.79 -9.25 1.00
CA ALA A 27 -1.44 -9.79 1.14
C ALA A 27 -1.44 -11.27 1.53
N ARG A 28 -2.42 -11.70 2.32
CA ARG A 28 -2.57 -13.11 2.68
C ARG A 28 -2.81 -13.99 1.45
N ASP A 29 -3.38 -13.42 0.41
CA ASP A 29 -3.61 -14.11 -0.85
C ASP A 29 -2.45 -13.92 -1.84
N GLY A 30 -1.34 -13.34 -1.37
CA GLY A 30 -0.12 -13.22 -2.17
C GLY A 30 0.01 -11.94 -2.99
N ALA A 31 -0.84 -10.95 -2.75
CA ALA A 31 -0.84 -9.73 -3.55
C ALA A 31 0.41 -8.87 -3.32
N ASN A 32 0.74 -8.06 -4.31
CA ASN A 32 1.72 -6.98 -4.20
C ASN A 32 0.95 -5.72 -3.80
N ILE A 33 1.41 -5.03 -2.77
CA ILE A 33 0.69 -3.88 -2.22
C ILE A 33 1.58 -2.64 -2.25
N ALA A 34 1.14 -1.63 -2.99
CA ALA A 34 1.74 -0.30 -2.88
C ALA A 34 0.87 0.52 -1.94
N ILE A 35 1.45 1.05 -0.90
CA ILE A 35 0.72 1.90 0.05
C ILE A 35 1.21 3.33 -0.09
N ALA A 36 0.28 4.23 -0.36
CA ALA A 36 0.57 5.64 -0.55
C ALA A 36 -0.06 6.44 0.57
N ALA A 37 0.75 7.15 1.32
CA ALA A 37 0.27 7.97 2.43
C ALA A 37 1.28 9.06 2.77
N LYS A 38 0.80 10.08 3.44
CA LYS A 38 1.64 11.17 3.94
C LYS A 38 2.41 10.78 5.19
N THR A 39 1.90 9.81 5.94
CA THR A 39 2.39 9.50 7.28
C THR A 39 3.68 8.71 7.24
N THR A 40 4.76 9.34 7.66
CA THR A 40 6.07 8.70 7.76
C THR A 40 6.52 8.53 9.21
N GLU A 41 5.91 9.26 10.14
CA GLU A 41 6.27 9.23 11.55
C GLU A 41 5.06 8.88 12.41
N PRO A 42 5.26 8.18 13.55
CA PRO A 42 4.16 7.87 14.43
C PRO A 42 3.51 9.12 14.97
N HIS A 43 2.18 9.12 15.02
CA HIS A 43 1.43 10.15 15.69
C HIS A 43 1.10 9.65 17.11
N PRO A 44 1.22 10.47 18.16
CA PRO A 44 0.97 10.00 19.53
C PRO A 44 -0.41 9.36 19.74
N ARG A 45 -1.41 9.80 19.00
CA ARG A 45 -2.79 9.30 19.13
C ARG A 45 -3.19 8.32 18.04
N LEU A 46 -2.38 8.22 16.98
CA LEU A 46 -2.70 7.41 15.81
C LEU A 46 -1.44 6.62 15.45
N PRO A 47 -1.23 5.47 16.09
CA PRO A 47 -0.03 4.67 15.83
C PRO A 47 -0.02 4.14 14.40
N GLY A 48 1.17 3.90 13.91
CA GLY A 48 1.37 3.34 12.60
C GLY A 48 1.87 4.36 11.57
N THR A 49 2.76 3.90 10.74
CA THR A 49 3.32 4.66 9.62
C THR A 49 3.22 3.79 8.39
N ILE A 50 3.58 4.35 7.21
CA ILE A 50 3.64 3.53 6.00
C ILE A 50 4.68 2.42 6.13
N TYR A 51 5.71 2.62 6.93
CA TYR A 51 6.76 1.61 7.11
C TYR A 51 6.32 0.48 8.01
N THR A 52 5.62 0.78 9.11
CA THR A 52 5.08 -0.27 9.96
C THR A 52 3.97 -1.03 9.23
N ALA A 53 3.16 -0.32 8.44
CA ALA A 53 2.15 -0.96 7.61
C ALA A 53 2.79 -1.92 6.60
N ALA A 54 3.89 -1.50 5.96
CA ALA A 54 4.60 -2.36 5.02
C ALA A 54 5.10 -3.64 5.69
N GLU A 55 5.65 -3.52 6.90
CA GLU A 55 6.08 -4.70 7.66
C GLU A 55 4.94 -5.65 7.96
N GLU A 56 3.78 -5.12 8.35
CA GLU A 56 2.62 -5.95 8.62
C GLU A 56 2.10 -6.65 7.36
N ILE A 57 2.12 -5.95 6.24
CA ILE A 57 1.70 -6.52 4.96
C ILE A 57 2.62 -7.66 4.55
N GLU A 58 3.92 -7.48 4.69
CA GLU A 58 4.88 -8.53 4.36
C GLU A 58 4.77 -9.71 5.31
N SER A 59 4.51 -9.45 6.59
CA SER A 59 4.27 -10.51 7.55
C SER A 59 3.00 -11.31 7.25
N ALA A 60 2.04 -10.69 6.58
CA ALA A 60 0.81 -11.36 6.18
C ALA A 60 0.98 -12.26 4.95
N GLY A 61 2.07 -12.10 4.21
CA GLY A 61 2.38 -12.99 3.08
C GLY A 61 2.50 -12.29 1.72
N GLY A 62 2.31 -10.97 1.66
CA GLY A 62 2.43 -10.21 0.42
C GLY A 62 3.76 -9.50 0.29
N LYS A 63 3.85 -8.66 -0.72
CA LYS A 63 4.98 -7.75 -0.89
C LYS A 63 4.47 -6.33 -0.74
N ALA A 64 5.25 -5.47 -0.12
CA ALA A 64 4.84 -4.10 0.14
C ALA A 64 5.82 -3.09 -0.45
N LEU A 65 5.27 -2.01 -1.01
CA LEU A 65 6.05 -0.87 -1.48
C LEU A 65 5.48 0.37 -0.80
N PRO A 66 6.15 0.91 0.22
CA PRO A 66 5.67 2.12 0.88
C PRO A 66 6.09 3.36 0.08
N LEU A 67 5.13 4.25 -0.16
CA LEU A 67 5.35 5.48 -0.91
C LEU A 67 4.81 6.67 -0.14
N ILE A 68 5.63 7.69 0.01
CA ILE A 68 5.22 8.93 0.64
C ILE A 68 4.54 9.79 -0.42
N VAL A 69 3.23 9.98 -0.27
CA VAL A 69 2.43 10.70 -1.26
C VAL A 69 1.42 11.57 -0.55
N ASP A 70 1.35 12.83 -0.96
CA ASP A 70 0.25 13.70 -0.58
C ASP A 70 -0.78 13.64 -1.72
N VAL A 71 -1.91 12.96 -1.46
CA VAL A 71 -2.92 12.71 -2.49
C VAL A 71 -3.62 13.97 -3.01
N ARG A 72 -3.40 15.11 -2.35
CA ARG A 72 -3.92 16.39 -2.84
C ARG A 72 -3.19 16.89 -4.09
N PHE A 73 -2.03 16.34 -4.39
CA PHE A 73 -1.21 16.74 -5.54
C PHE A 73 -1.21 15.64 -6.58
N GLU A 74 -1.83 15.90 -7.72
CA GLU A 74 -1.95 14.92 -8.81
C GLU A 74 -0.61 14.42 -9.31
N ASP A 75 0.39 15.29 -9.40
CA ASP A 75 1.70 14.91 -9.89
C ASP A 75 2.39 13.92 -8.94
N GLN A 76 2.18 14.05 -7.62
CA GLN A 76 2.71 13.09 -6.67
C GLN A 76 2.02 11.74 -6.80
N VAL A 77 0.70 11.74 -6.98
CA VAL A 77 -0.07 10.52 -7.17
C VAL A 77 0.36 9.81 -8.44
N GLN A 78 0.48 10.55 -9.54
CA GLN A 78 0.89 9.97 -10.82
C GLN A 78 2.29 9.36 -10.73
N LYS A 79 3.22 10.06 -10.09
CA LYS A 79 4.58 9.56 -9.90
C LYS A 79 4.59 8.28 -9.08
N ALA A 80 3.77 8.23 -8.02
CA ALA A 80 3.68 7.04 -7.18
C ALA A 80 3.10 5.86 -7.96
N MET A 81 2.10 6.10 -8.79
CA MET A 81 1.52 5.06 -9.64
C MET A 81 2.54 4.54 -10.65
N ASP A 82 3.32 5.44 -11.25
CA ASP A 82 4.37 5.07 -12.19
C ASP A 82 5.44 4.22 -11.50
N GLN A 83 5.85 4.61 -10.30
CA GLN A 83 6.82 3.84 -9.51
C GLN A 83 6.28 2.45 -9.17
N THR A 84 5.00 2.37 -8.82
CA THR A 84 4.36 1.08 -8.51
C THR A 84 4.33 0.17 -9.73
N ALA A 85 3.93 0.72 -10.87
CA ALA A 85 3.88 -0.05 -12.12
C ALA A 85 5.26 -0.54 -12.52
N GLU A 86 6.28 0.28 -12.33
CA GLU A 86 7.66 -0.11 -12.66
C GLU A 86 8.17 -1.19 -11.70
N TYR A 87 7.87 -1.04 -10.41
CA TYR A 87 8.35 -1.96 -9.38
C TYR A 87 7.68 -3.33 -9.47
N PHE A 88 6.36 -3.38 -9.66
CA PHE A 88 5.60 -4.63 -9.67
C PHE A 88 5.19 -5.09 -11.07
N GLY A 89 5.38 -4.27 -12.10
CA GLY A 89 5.01 -4.63 -13.46
C GLY A 89 3.61 -4.18 -13.88
N GLY A 90 2.93 -3.42 -13.06
CA GLY A 90 1.60 -2.88 -13.38
C GLY A 90 0.75 -2.69 -12.13
N ILE A 91 -0.44 -2.15 -12.32
CA ILE A 91 -1.44 -1.97 -11.25
C ILE A 91 -2.73 -2.63 -11.71
N ASP A 92 -3.23 -3.57 -10.93
CA ASP A 92 -4.47 -4.27 -11.24
C ASP A 92 -5.68 -3.67 -10.54
N ILE A 93 -5.49 -3.19 -9.31
CA ILE A 93 -6.59 -2.69 -8.48
C ILE A 93 -6.13 -1.38 -7.81
N LEU A 94 -7.00 -0.37 -7.90
CA LEU A 94 -6.78 0.93 -7.27
C LEU A 94 -7.82 1.14 -6.18
N ILE A 95 -7.38 1.41 -4.96
CA ILE A 95 -8.26 1.63 -3.81
C ILE A 95 -7.92 2.99 -3.19
N ASN A 96 -8.93 3.81 -3.06
CA ASN A 96 -8.82 5.12 -2.41
C ASN A 96 -9.29 5.08 -0.97
#